data_52000004755b2db9b794197e15abecb5
#
_entry.id   52000004755b2db9b794197e15abecb5
#
_cell.length_a   1.000
_cell.length_b   1.000
_cell.length_c   1.000
_cell.angle_alpha   90.00
_cell.angle_beta   90.00
_cell.angle_gamma   90.00
#
_symmetry.space_group_name_H-M   'P 1'
#
loop_
_entity.id
_entity.type
_entity.pdbx_description
1 polymer ?
#
loop_
_entity_poly.entity_id
_entity_poly.type
_entity_poly.pdbx_seq_one_letter_code
_entity_poly.pdbx_strand_id
1 'polypeptide(L)'
;MLPYPQRLRALLHPLRAYAGTPLQQLARRSGLTRLFGPEIEAMEQLLPPLVPECFSDQLPQINPASGDRRGRVALLLGCVQRCFDPSVSTATVKVLQANGFEVVIPPEQGCCGAVSHHQGELELTRQLATDLIRSMNAVEGDLDAVLVAASGCGHTMKAYG
;
A
#
# COMPACT_ATOMS: atom_id res chain seq x y z
N MET A 1 -1.94 10.45 9.67
CA MET A 1 -2.53 10.36 8.31
C MET A 1 -2.09 9.10 7.60
N LEU A 2 -0.78 8.87 7.43
CA LEU A 2 -0.19 7.75 6.66
C LEU A 2 -0.65 6.34 7.07
N PRO A 3 -0.83 6.00 8.38
CA PRO A 3 -1.24 4.65 8.78
C PRO A 3 -2.65 4.25 8.32
N TYR A 4 -3.46 5.21 7.90
CA TYR A 4 -4.86 5.00 7.58
C TYR A 4 -5.13 5.23 6.08
N PRO A 5 -5.20 4.18 5.27
CA PRO A 5 -5.36 4.29 3.80
C PRO A 5 -6.58 5.12 3.39
N GLN A 6 -7.69 4.98 4.12
CA GLN A 6 -8.91 5.74 3.82
C GLN A 6 -8.72 7.25 4.01
N ARG A 7 -8.02 7.67 5.10
CA ARG A 7 -7.71 9.08 5.35
C ARG A 7 -6.73 9.63 4.31
N LEU A 8 -5.74 8.82 3.93
CA LEU A 8 -4.78 9.18 2.89
C LEU A 8 -5.47 9.34 1.54
N ARG A 9 -6.36 8.42 1.17
CA ARG A 9 -7.18 8.53 -0.06
C ARG A 9 -8.06 9.77 -0.07
N ALA A 10 -8.70 10.10 1.06
CA ALA A 10 -9.50 11.32 1.17
C ALA A 10 -8.66 12.59 0.96
N LEU A 11 -7.43 12.63 1.49
CA LEU A 11 -6.49 13.73 1.28
C LEU A 11 -6.00 13.81 -0.18
N LEU A 12 -5.80 12.67 -0.84
CA LEU A 12 -5.34 12.62 -2.23
C LEU A 12 -6.45 12.88 -3.24
N HIS A 13 -7.72 12.74 -2.85
CA HIS A 13 -8.85 12.83 -3.77
C HIS A 13 -8.91 14.14 -4.57
N PRO A 14 -8.70 15.34 -4.00
CA PRO A 14 -8.65 16.58 -4.77
C PRO A 14 -7.49 16.63 -5.77
N LEU A 15 -6.36 15.97 -5.46
CA LEU A 15 -5.19 15.93 -6.33
C LEU A 15 -5.40 15.06 -7.58
N ARG A 16 -6.43 14.20 -7.59
CA ARG A 16 -6.77 13.36 -8.76
C ARG A 16 -7.08 14.19 -10.01
N ALA A 17 -7.67 15.38 -9.84
CA ALA A 17 -7.96 16.28 -10.96
C ALA A 17 -6.71 16.95 -11.54
N TYR A 18 -5.58 16.86 -10.84
CA TYR A 18 -4.31 17.47 -11.22
C TYR A 18 -3.25 16.43 -11.61
N ALA A 19 -3.03 15.43 -10.76
CA ALA A 19 -1.96 14.45 -10.91
C ALA A 19 -2.16 13.54 -12.14
N GLY A 20 -1.14 13.45 -12.98
CA GLY A 20 -1.18 12.67 -14.22
C GLY A 20 -1.87 13.37 -15.39
N THR A 21 -2.32 14.62 -15.23
CA THR A 21 -3.04 15.38 -16.26
C THR A 21 -2.13 16.29 -17.08
N PRO A 22 -2.58 16.78 -18.25
CA PRO A 22 -1.87 17.81 -18.99
C PRO A 22 -1.63 19.10 -18.18
N LEU A 23 -2.49 19.40 -17.21
CA LEU A 23 -2.34 20.55 -16.31
C LEU A 23 -1.08 20.41 -15.44
N GLN A 24 -0.79 19.23 -14.91
CA GLN A 24 0.44 18.96 -14.16
C GLN A 24 1.66 19.16 -15.07
N GLN A 25 1.61 18.63 -16.30
CA GLN A 25 2.71 18.81 -17.26
C GLN A 25 2.94 20.28 -17.61
N LEU A 26 1.87 21.05 -17.77
CA LEU A 26 1.97 22.49 -18.03
C LEU A 26 2.58 23.23 -16.83
N ALA A 27 2.13 22.94 -15.61
CA ALA A 27 2.66 23.53 -14.39
C ALA A 27 4.17 23.26 -14.22
N ARG A 28 4.61 22.03 -14.50
CA ARG A 28 6.03 21.64 -14.49
C ARG A 28 6.85 22.38 -15.56
N ARG A 29 6.33 22.45 -16.79
CA ARG A 29 7.02 23.14 -17.92
C ARG A 29 7.10 24.64 -17.75
N SER A 30 6.06 25.27 -17.23
CA SER A 30 5.99 26.72 -17.00
C SER A 30 6.82 27.18 -15.79
N GLY A 31 7.24 26.25 -14.92
CA GLY A 31 7.90 26.59 -13.66
C GLY A 31 6.99 27.26 -12.63
N LEU A 32 5.67 27.19 -12.83
CA LEU A 32 4.69 27.80 -11.93
C LEU A 32 4.83 27.29 -10.49
N THR A 33 5.22 26.04 -10.32
CA THR A 33 5.45 25.43 -9.01
C THR A 33 6.57 26.11 -8.21
N ARG A 34 7.56 26.71 -8.89
CA ARG A 34 8.66 27.44 -8.24
C ARG A 34 8.21 28.70 -7.50
N LEU A 35 7.10 29.30 -7.92
CA LEU A 35 6.53 30.48 -7.26
C LEU A 35 6.05 30.19 -5.84
N PHE A 36 5.78 28.91 -5.52
CA PHE A 36 5.30 28.46 -4.21
C PHE A 36 6.43 27.96 -3.30
N GLY A 37 7.69 28.05 -3.74
CA GLY A 37 8.86 27.66 -2.99
C GLY A 37 9.45 26.31 -3.41
N PRO A 38 10.73 26.07 -3.09
CA PRO A 38 11.45 24.87 -3.52
C PRO A 38 10.90 23.58 -2.93
N GLU A 39 10.33 23.62 -1.71
CA GLU A 39 9.73 22.46 -1.06
C GLU A 39 8.47 21.98 -1.79
N ILE A 40 7.63 22.94 -2.22
CA ILE A 40 6.41 22.63 -2.97
C ILE A 40 6.75 22.10 -4.36
N GLU A 41 7.76 22.68 -5.01
CA GLU A 41 8.26 22.18 -6.30
C GLU A 41 8.77 20.72 -6.16
N ALA A 42 9.57 20.44 -5.12
CA ALA A 42 10.09 19.09 -4.88
C ALA A 42 8.97 18.07 -4.59
N MET A 43 8.01 18.44 -3.75
CA MET A 43 6.84 17.59 -3.45
C MET A 43 5.99 17.33 -4.69
N GLU A 44 5.78 18.35 -5.53
CA GLU A 44 5.01 18.24 -6.76
C GLU A 44 5.72 17.32 -7.78
N GLN A 45 7.04 17.41 -7.91
CA GLN A 45 7.83 16.56 -8.80
C GLN A 45 7.76 15.08 -8.39
N LEU A 46 7.62 14.79 -7.10
CA LEU A 46 7.47 13.43 -6.57
C LEU A 46 6.05 12.89 -6.68
N LEU A 47 5.05 13.72 -7.01
CA LEU A 47 3.65 13.28 -7.11
C LEU A 47 3.45 12.38 -8.34
N PRO A 48 3.17 11.07 -8.15
CA PRO A 48 2.90 10.17 -9.26
C PRO A 48 1.51 10.42 -9.84
N PRO A 49 1.21 9.90 -11.03
CA PRO A 49 -0.15 9.86 -11.55
C PRO A 49 -1.08 9.13 -10.56
N LEU A 50 -2.20 9.75 -10.22
CA LEU A 50 -3.21 9.15 -9.34
C LEU A 50 -4.31 8.50 -10.18
N VAL A 51 -4.13 7.22 -10.48
CA VAL A 51 -5.11 6.42 -11.23
C VAL A 51 -6.31 6.03 -10.35
N PRO A 52 -7.48 5.67 -10.94
CA PRO A 52 -8.66 5.29 -10.16
C PRO A 52 -8.40 4.19 -9.12
N GLU A 53 -7.52 3.26 -9.43
CA GLU A 53 -7.12 2.14 -8.58
C GLU A 53 -6.45 2.58 -7.26
N CYS A 54 -5.87 3.77 -7.22
CA CYS A 54 -5.31 4.36 -5.99
C CYS A 54 -6.38 4.61 -4.91
N PHE A 55 -7.65 4.73 -5.30
CA PHE A 55 -8.75 5.13 -4.42
C PHE A 55 -9.63 3.97 -3.94
N SER A 56 -9.41 2.76 -4.44
CA SER A 56 -10.15 1.55 -4.02
C SER A 56 -9.25 0.32 -4.07
N ASP A 57 -9.47 -0.62 -3.16
CA ASP A 57 -8.82 -1.93 -3.23
C ASP A 57 -9.64 -2.81 -4.18
N GLN A 58 -9.04 -3.20 -5.31
CA GLN A 58 -9.73 -3.92 -6.39
C GLN A 58 -9.40 -5.41 -6.42
N LEU A 59 -8.40 -5.85 -5.64
CA LEU A 59 -8.02 -7.25 -5.61
C LEU A 59 -9.07 -8.08 -4.87
N PRO A 60 -9.52 -9.22 -5.42
CA PRO A 60 -10.35 -10.18 -4.71
C PRO A 60 -9.68 -10.63 -3.40
N GLN A 61 -10.50 -10.98 -2.40
CA GLN A 61 -9.97 -11.51 -1.14
C GLN A 61 -9.24 -12.84 -1.33
N ILE A 62 -9.69 -13.67 -2.26
CA ILE A 62 -9.04 -14.95 -2.61
C ILE A 62 -8.68 -14.91 -4.08
N ASN A 63 -7.42 -15.15 -4.36
CA ASN A 63 -6.83 -15.19 -5.70
C ASN A 63 -6.22 -16.59 -5.89
N PRO A 64 -6.91 -17.52 -6.58
CA PRO A 64 -6.49 -18.91 -6.69
C PRO A 64 -5.19 -19.04 -7.48
N ALA A 65 -4.43 -20.10 -7.21
CA ALA A 65 -3.25 -20.47 -7.97
C ALA A 65 -3.58 -20.77 -9.44
N SER A 66 -2.68 -20.48 -10.35
CA SER A 66 -2.77 -20.91 -11.75
C SER A 66 -2.21 -22.33 -11.87
N GLY A 67 -3.09 -23.34 -11.82
CA GLY A 67 -2.72 -24.75 -11.83
C GLY A 67 -2.67 -25.37 -10.41
N ASP A 68 -1.80 -26.36 -10.21
CA ASP A 68 -1.69 -27.08 -8.94
C ASP A 68 -1.24 -26.14 -7.80
N ARG A 69 -2.01 -26.14 -6.71
CA ARG A 69 -1.70 -25.29 -5.56
C ARG A 69 -0.51 -25.85 -4.77
N ARG A 70 0.58 -25.09 -4.72
CA ARG A 70 1.80 -25.39 -3.98
C ARG A 70 1.77 -24.84 -2.54
N GLY A 71 0.99 -23.79 -2.32
CA GLY A 71 0.89 -23.16 -1.01
C GLY A 71 -0.15 -22.05 -0.99
N ARG A 72 -0.38 -21.49 0.20
CA ARG A 72 -1.35 -20.42 0.47
C ARG A 72 -0.70 -19.30 1.26
N VAL A 73 -0.73 -18.10 0.75
CA VAL A 73 -0.04 -16.96 1.36
C VAL A 73 -0.97 -15.76 1.52
N ALA A 74 -0.80 -15.02 2.61
CA ALA A 74 -1.47 -13.73 2.75
C ALA A 74 -0.58 -12.62 2.20
N LEU A 75 -1.17 -11.64 1.52
CA LEU A 75 -0.46 -10.47 1.01
C LEU A 75 -0.90 -9.21 1.75
N LEU A 76 0.05 -8.51 2.37
CA LEU A 76 -0.15 -7.17 2.91
C LEU A 76 0.01 -6.15 1.78
N LEU A 77 -1.05 -5.39 1.50
CA LEU A 77 -1.07 -4.37 0.44
C LEU A 77 -0.26 -3.12 0.78
N GLY A 78 -0.01 -2.89 2.09
CA GLY A 78 0.68 -1.68 2.57
C GLY A 78 -0.21 -0.43 2.56
N CYS A 79 -0.04 0.44 3.54
CA CYS A 79 -0.92 1.62 3.69
C CYS A 79 -0.65 2.70 2.63
N VAL A 80 0.61 2.92 2.27
CA VAL A 80 1.03 3.93 1.28
C VAL A 80 1.00 3.36 -0.12
N GLN A 81 1.56 2.15 -0.32
CA GLN A 81 1.68 1.51 -1.62
C GLN A 81 0.33 1.38 -2.33
N ARG A 82 -0.73 0.92 -1.63
CA ARG A 82 -2.08 0.79 -2.22
C ARG A 82 -2.70 2.12 -2.66
N CYS A 83 -2.19 3.25 -2.14
CA CYS A 83 -2.68 4.58 -2.48
C CYS A 83 -1.89 5.25 -3.60
N PHE A 84 -0.61 4.89 -3.80
CA PHE A 84 0.25 5.54 -4.79
C PHE A 84 0.65 4.63 -5.95
N ASP A 85 0.78 3.33 -5.70
CA ASP A 85 1.12 2.35 -6.73
C ASP A 85 0.46 0.99 -6.46
N PRO A 86 -0.85 0.86 -6.68
CA PRO A 86 -1.57 -0.40 -6.53
C PRO A 86 -1.16 -1.46 -7.55
N SER A 87 -0.50 -1.08 -8.64
CA SER A 87 -0.03 -2.00 -9.69
C SER A 87 0.96 -3.03 -9.17
N VAL A 88 1.79 -2.65 -8.18
CA VAL A 88 2.73 -3.56 -7.50
C VAL A 88 1.99 -4.73 -6.84
N SER A 89 0.91 -4.46 -6.12
CA SER A 89 0.11 -5.53 -5.49
C SER A 89 -0.52 -6.45 -6.53
N THR A 90 -1.06 -5.89 -7.61
CA THR A 90 -1.63 -6.66 -8.72
C THR A 90 -0.58 -7.53 -9.42
N ALA A 91 0.61 -6.99 -9.66
CA ALA A 91 1.72 -7.74 -10.24
C ALA A 91 2.20 -8.86 -9.29
N THR A 92 2.30 -8.56 -7.99
CA THR A 92 2.68 -9.56 -6.98
C THR A 92 1.70 -10.73 -6.95
N VAL A 93 0.39 -10.46 -6.96
CA VAL A 93 -0.63 -11.52 -7.01
C VAL A 93 -0.45 -12.36 -8.27
N LYS A 94 -0.30 -11.77 -9.45
CA LYS A 94 -0.11 -12.49 -10.72
C LYS A 94 1.13 -13.39 -10.69
N VAL A 95 2.25 -12.90 -10.17
CA VAL A 95 3.49 -13.68 -10.06
C VAL A 95 3.30 -14.86 -9.13
N LEU A 96 2.67 -14.66 -7.97
CA LEU A 96 2.42 -15.74 -6.99
C LEU A 96 1.47 -16.79 -7.56
N GLN A 97 0.36 -16.36 -8.20
CA GLN A 97 -0.57 -17.29 -8.85
C GLN A 97 0.13 -18.13 -9.93
N ALA A 98 0.96 -17.52 -10.78
CA ALA A 98 1.70 -18.22 -11.83
C ALA A 98 2.72 -19.22 -11.26
N ASN A 99 3.17 -19.03 -10.02
CA ASN A 99 4.06 -19.95 -9.31
C ASN A 99 3.32 -20.96 -8.43
N GLY A 100 2.00 -21.07 -8.55
CA GLY A 100 1.20 -22.07 -7.84
C GLY A 100 0.79 -21.67 -6.42
N PHE A 101 0.84 -20.40 -6.07
CA PHE A 101 0.36 -19.93 -4.75
C PHE A 101 -1.05 -19.35 -4.85
N GLU A 102 -1.92 -19.79 -3.94
CA GLU A 102 -3.16 -19.09 -3.64
C GLU A 102 -2.83 -17.86 -2.78
N VAL A 103 -3.29 -16.67 -3.22
CA VAL A 103 -3.02 -15.42 -2.51
C VAL A 103 -4.28 -14.91 -1.85
N VAL A 104 -4.23 -14.77 -0.53
CA VAL A 104 -5.31 -14.20 0.28
C VAL A 104 -4.99 -12.74 0.57
N ILE A 105 -5.96 -11.87 0.34
CA ILE A 105 -5.93 -10.47 0.75
C ILE A 105 -6.82 -10.35 1.99
N PRO A 106 -6.26 -10.32 3.22
CA PRO A 106 -7.08 -10.21 4.42
C PRO A 106 -7.96 -8.97 4.38
N PRO A 107 -9.25 -9.08 4.70
CA PRO A 107 -10.11 -7.91 4.81
C PRO A 107 -9.63 -7.01 5.95
N GLU A 108 -9.90 -5.72 5.85
CA GLU A 108 -9.62 -4.74 6.91
C GLU A 108 -8.15 -4.66 7.35
N GLN A 109 -7.23 -5.19 6.55
CA GLN A 109 -5.81 -5.07 6.85
C GLN A 109 -5.39 -3.60 6.96
N GLY A 110 -4.71 -3.29 8.08
CA GLY A 110 -4.23 -1.96 8.40
C GLY A 110 -2.79 -1.70 7.95
N CYS A 111 -2.13 -0.83 8.69
CA CYS A 111 -0.71 -0.50 8.53
C CYS A 111 0.15 -1.40 9.42
N CYS A 112 1.35 -1.75 8.94
CA CYS A 112 2.34 -2.48 9.74
C CYS A 112 2.98 -1.65 10.87
N GLY A 113 2.71 -0.35 10.96
CA GLY A 113 3.28 0.52 11.99
C GLY A 113 4.72 0.98 11.74
N ALA A 114 5.39 0.57 10.66
CA ALA A 114 6.80 0.89 10.41
C ALA A 114 7.12 2.39 10.49
N VAL A 115 6.31 3.23 9.84
CA VAL A 115 6.52 4.69 9.86
C VAL A 115 6.36 5.25 11.27
N SER A 116 5.35 4.82 12.01
CA SER A 116 5.10 5.25 13.39
C SER A 116 6.24 4.80 14.31
N HIS A 117 6.75 3.59 14.12
CA HIS A 117 7.89 3.06 14.86
C HIS A 117 9.14 3.94 14.67
N HIS A 118 9.47 4.26 13.43
CA HIS A 118 10.63 5.11 13.10
C HIS A 118 10.48 6.56 13.60
N GLN A 119 9.25 7.01 13.86
CA GLN A 119 8.99 8.32 14.46
C GLN A 119 8.95 8.30 15.98
N GLY A 120 9.16 7.14 16.61
CA GLY A 120 9.12 6.98 18.07
C GLY A 120 7.73 6.87 18.67
N GLU A 121 6.67 6.77 17.84
CA GLU A 121 5.27 6.63 18.26
C GLU A 121 4.97 5.16 18.64
N LEU A 122 5.56 4.69 19.73
CA LEU A 122 5.57 3.28 20.10
C LEU A 122 4.18 2.74 20.42
N GLU A 123 3.33 3.53 21.09
CA GLU A 123 1.97 3.10 21.43
C GLU A 123 1.09 2.92 20.18
N LEU A 124 1.16 3.89 19.26
CA LEU A 124 0.48 3.77 17.97
C LEU A 124 1.02 2.58 17.18
N THR A 125 2.33 2.34 17.22
CA THR A 125 2.96 1.20 16.55
C THR A 125 2.41 -0.12 17.07
N ARG A 126 2.33 -0.30 18.40
CA ARG A 126 1.76 -1.50 19.03
C ARG A 126 0.31 -1.72 18.64
N GLN A 127 -0.50 -0.66 18.65
CA GLN A 127 -1.90 -0.75 18.24
C GLN A 127 -2.02 -1.21 16.79
N LEU A 128 -1.27 -0.59 15.85
CA LEU A 128 -1.29 -0.95 14.44
C LEU A 128 -0.83 -2.39 14.19
N ALA A 129 0.24 -2.82 14.89
CA ALA A 129 0.73 -4.20 14.81
C ALA A 129 -0.30 -5.20 15.32
N THR A 130 -0.95 -4.92 16.46
CA THR A 130 -2.00 -5.77 17.03
C THR A 130 -3.19 -5.90 16.09
N ASP A 131 -3.64 -4.80 15.50
CA ASP A 131 -4.77 -4.81 14.56
C ASP A 131 -4.41 -5.59 13.28
N LEU A 132 -3.18 -5.43 12.78
CA LEU A 132 -2.70 -6.21 11.64
C LEU A 132 -2.62 -7.70 11.95
N ILE A 133 -2.08 -8.10 13.10
CA ILE A 133 -2.03 -9.50 13.54
C ILE A 133 -3.44 -10.08 13.62
N ARG A 134 -4.40 -9.36 14.19
CA ARG A 134 -5.81 -9.80 14.23
C ARG A 134 -6.40 -10.02 12.84
N SER A 135 -6.14 -9.09 11.90
CA SER A 135 -6.60 -9.22 10.51
C SER A 135 -6.00 -10.46 9.83
N MET A 136 -4.72 -10.76 10.07
CA MET A 136 -4.07 -11.95 9.52
C MET A 136 -4.61 -13.24 10.14
N ASN A 137 -4.81 -13.25 11.46
CA ASN A 137 -5.35 -14.42 12.18
C ASN A 137 -6.85 -14.67 11.90
N ALA A 138 -7.58 -13.67 11.41
CA ALA A 138 -8.97 -13.82 11.00
C ALA A 138 -9.13 -14.49 9.62
N VAL A 139 -8.04 -14.74 8.90
CA VAL A 139 -8.09 -15.49 7.64
C VAL A 139 -8.40 -16.94 7.93
N GLU A 140 -9.48 -17.46 7.36
CA GLU A 140 -9.86 -18.86 7.50
C GLU A 140 -8.85 -19.80 6.81
N GLY A 141 -8.48 -20.88 7.50
CA GLY A 141 -7.53 -21.90 7.03
C GLY A 141 -6.07 -21.48 7.20
N ASP A 142 -5.17 -22.45 7.00
CA ASP A 142 -3.75 -22.26 7.23
C ASP A 142 -3.10 -21.36 6.17
N LEU A 143 -2.13 -20.57 6.60
CA LEU A 143 -1.27 -19.74 5.77
C LEU A 143 0.18 -20.23 5.91
N ASP A 144 0.84 -20.47 4.79
CA ASP A 144 2.27 -20.85 4.79
C ASP A 144 3.17 -19.64 5.08
N ALA A 145 2.74 -18.44 4.67
CA ALA A 145 3.49 -17.21 4.91
C ALA A 145 2.61 -15.95 4.78
N VAL A 146 3.10 -14.87 5.38
CA VAL A 146 2.63 -13.50 5.12
C VAL A 146 3.68 -12.77 4.29
N LEU A 147 3.27 -12.23 3.16
CA LEU A 147 4.14 -11.53 2.21
C LEU A 147 3.84 -10.05 2.18
N VAL A 148 4.87 -9.27 1.88
CA VAL A 148 4.78 -7.82 1.71
C VAL A 148 5.78 -7.36 0.66
N ALA A 149 5.38 -6.45 -0.22
CA ALA A 149 6.26 -5.91 -1.26
C ALA A 149 7.21 -4.81 -0.74
N ALA A 150 6.83 -4.12 0.34
CA ALA A 150 7.64 -3.04 0.93
C ALA A 150 8.61 -3.56 1.99
N SER A 151 9.92 -3.40 1.77
CA SER A 151 10.98 -3.89 2.67
C SER A 151 10.87 -3.33 4.10
N GLY A 152 10.53 -2.05 4.27
CA GLY A 152 10.32 -1.43 5.58
C GLY A 152 9.20 -2.08 6.39
N CYS A 153 8.08 -2.42 5.74
CA CYS A 153 7.02 -3.19 6.38
C CYS A 153 7.50 -4.58 6.79
N GLY A 154 8.20 -5.28 5.89
CA GLY A 154 8.70 -6.63 6.17
C GLY A 154 9.71 -6.67 7.31
N HIS A 155 10.60 -5.66 7.40
CA HIS A 155 11.55 -5.53 8.51
C HIS A 155 10.82 -5.34 9.84
N THR A 156 9.89 -4.40 9.90
CA THR A 156 9.13 -4.11 11.13
C THR A 156 8.27 -5.28 11.57
N MET A 157 7.60 -5.97 10.64
CA MET A 157 6.77 -7.14 10.97
C MET A 157 7.59 -8.30 11.55
N LYS A 158 8.84 -8.48 11.13
CA LYS A 158 9.75 -9.49 11.71
C LYS A 158 10.17 -9.17 13.14
N ALA A 159 10.00 -7.94 13.58
CA ALA A 159 10.37 -7.45 14.91
C ALA A 159 9.14 -7.28 15.84
N TYR A 160 8.00 -7.87 15.53
CA TYR A 160 6.80 -7.79 16.37
C TYR A 160 6.87 -8.64 17.65
N GLY A 161 7.83 -9.51 17.78
CA GLY A 161 7.99 -10.43 18.93
C GLY A 161 8.91 -9.95 20.02
#